data_910f5ff06eef62b92e7666de50fbe672
#
_entry.id   910f5ff06eef62b92e7666de50fbe672
#
_cell.length_a   1.000
_cell.length_b   1.000
_cell.length_c   1.000
_cell.angle_alpha   90.00
_cell.angle_beta   90.00
_cell.angle_gamma   90.00
#
_symmetry.space_group_name_H-M   'P 1'
#
loop_
_entity.id
_entity.type
_entity.pdbx_description
1 polymer ?
#
loop_
_entity_poly.entity_id
_entity_poly.type
_entity_poly.pdbx_seq_one_letter_code
_entity_poly.pdbx_strand_id
1 'polypeptide(L)'
;MKDEQPDQDTGKSYSKIGGWLILCAVGLVLYPVQSLYSLITELVPVVFSDNWAALTSPTNPGYHSLWAPLVIAELVGSIGFFICSIVIVIFFFRRHHLAPKLIIAFMIANMIFIGADYFIINFFLINTNSVNVDTTVNFVRTVVAGAIWVPYFMFSKRVANTFTR
;
A
#
# COMPACT_ATOMS: atom_id res chain seq x y z
N MET A 1 45.15 2.86 42.17
CA MET A 1 44.43 3.78 41.31
C MET A 1 44.14 3.04 40.03
N LYS A 2 42.92 2.57 39.87
CA LYS A 2 42.40 1.97 38.61
C LYS A 2 41.73 3.11 37.88
N ASP A 3 42.30 3.48 36.75
CA ASP A 3 41.66 4.43 35.82
C ASP A 3 40.45 3.74 35.18
N GLU A 4 39.27 4.10 35.64
CA GLU A 4 38.04 3.81 34.95
C GLU A 4 37.99 4.66 33.68
N GLN A 5 38.29 4.03 32.54
CA GLN A 5 37.96 4.61 31.24
C GLN A 5 36.43 4.68 31.11
N PRO A 6 35.87 5.86 30.84
CA PRO A 6 34.46 5.98 30.54
C PRO A 6 34.18 5.18 29.24
N ASP A 7 33.24 4.28 29.35
CA ASP A 7 32.66 3.49 28.26
C ASP A 7 32.19 4.48 27.17
N GLN A 8 32.98 4.57 26.10
CA GLN A 8 32.59 5.31 24.92
C GLN A 8 31.48 4.49 24.26
N ASP A 9 30.23 4.71 24.72
CA ASP A 9 29.03 4.35 24.00
C ASP A 9 29.17 4.93 22.59
N THR A 10 29.58 4.06 21.67
CA THR A 10 29.73 4.39 20.26
C THR A 10 28.35 4.77 19.73
N GLY A 11 28.02 6.06 19.88
CA GLY A 11 26.84 6.68 19.30
C GLY A 11 26.83 6.43 17.81
N LYS A 12 26.27 5.29 17.40
CA LYS A 12 26.01 4.99 16.00
C LYS A 12 25.10 6.10 15.46
N SER A 13 25.71 7.03 14.74
CA SER A 13 25.01 8.09 14.04
C SER A 13 24.03 7.46 13.04
N TYR A 14 22.78 7.29 13.44
CA TYR A 14 21.69 6.79 12.60
C TYR A 14 21.23 7.83 11.57
N SER A 15 22.08 8.79 11.22
CA SER A 15 21.78 9.88 10.29
C SER A 15 21.61 9.44 8.83
N LYS A 16 21.82 8.16 8.51
CA LYS A 16 21.71 7.62 7.15
C LYS A 16 20.62 6.56 7.06
N ILE A 17 19.88 6.55 5.92
CA ILE A 17 18.96 5.48 5.57
C ILE A 17 19.77 4.20 5.44
N GLY A 18 19.50 3.19 6.29
CA GLY A 18 20.27 1.94 6.31
C GLY A 18 19.54 0.77 6.95
N GLY A 19 20.05 -0.46 6.79
CA GLY A 19 19.43 -1.68 7.32
C GLY A 19 18.02 -1.90 6.78
N TRP A 20 17.07 -2.29 7.62
CA TRP A 20 15.68 -2.55 7.26
C TRP A 20 14.99 -1.37 6.56
N LEU A 21 15.44 -0.14 6.83
CA LEU A 21 14.90 1.06 6.19
C LEU A 21 15.21 1.11 4.69
N ILE A 22 16.29 0.46 4.22
CA ILE A 22 16.60 0.31 2.79
C ILE A 22 15.55 -0.58 2.11
N LEU A 23 15.19 -1.69 2.75
CA LEU A 23 14.17 -2.59 2.22
C LEU A 23 12.83 -1.88 2.09
N CYS A 24 12.47 -1.08 3.08
CA CYS A 24 11.29 -0.23 3.02
C CYS A 24 11.40 0.81 1.88
N ALA A 25 12.55 1.45 1.71
CA ALA A 25 12.78 2.41 0.62
C ALA A 25 12.58 1.77 -0.76
N VAL A 26 13.09 0.54 -0.95
CA VAL A 26 12.88 -0.22 -2.19
C VAL A 26 11.39 -0.48 -2.41
N GLY A 27 10.67 -0.96 -1.39
CA GLY A 27 9.22 -1.20 -1.48
C GLY A 27 8.43 0.08 -1.79
N LEU A 28 8.80 1.20 -1.15
CA LEU A 28 8.16 2.49 -1.40
C LEU A 28 8.37 3.01 -2.82
N VAL A 29 9.54 2.76 -3.43
CA VAL A 29 9.82 3.15 -4.83
C VAL A 29 9.14 2.21 -5.81
N LEU A 30 9.09 0.91 -5.51
CA LEU A 30 8.44 -0.07 -6.38
C LEU A 30 6.92 0.06 -6.39
N TYR A 31 6.31 0.48 -5.28
CA TYR A 31 4.85 0.60 -5.18
C TYR A 31 4.24 1.52 -6.26
N PRO A 32 4.68 2.79 -6.48
CA PRO A 32 4.11 3.63 -7.53
C PRO A 32 4.33 3.05 -8.93
N VAL A 33 5.45 2.38 -9.19
CA VAL A 33 5.71 1.74 -10.48
C VAL A 33 4.72 0.60 -10.72
N GLN A 34 4.53 -0.27 -9.73
CA GLN A 34 3.58 -1.39 -9.81
C GLN A 34 2.14 -0.88 -9.89
N SER A 35 1.78 0.14 -9.10
CA SER A 35 0.44 0.75 -9.11
C SER A 35 0.11 1.37 -10.48
N LEU A 36 1.06 2.08 -11.09
CA LEU A 36 0.89 2.64 -12.43
C LEU A 36 0.74 1.54 -13.48
N TYR A 37 1.54 0.47 -13.38
CA TYR A 37 1.45 -0.67 -14.28
C TYR A 37 0.06 -1.32 -14.19
N SER A 38 -0.43 -1.66 -13.00
CA SER A 38 -1.75 -2.26 -12.78
C SER A 38 -2.87 -1.33 -13.28
N LEU A 39 -2.77 -0.04 -13.01
CA LEU A 39 -3.73 0.95 -13.49
C LEU A 39 -3.87 0.93 -15.04
N ILE A 40 -2.75 0.91 -15.75
CA ILE A 40 -2.74 0.96 -17.22
C ILE A 40 -3.13 -0.38 -17.84
N THR A 41 -2.69 -1.51 -17.26
CA THR A 41 -2.86 -2.83 -17.88
C THR A 41 -4.11 -3.58 -17.43
N GLU A 42 -4.62 -3.26 -16.25
CA GLU A 42 -5.75 -3.97 -15.64
C GLU A 42 -7.01 -3.10 -15.58
N LEU A 43 -6.95 -1.94 -14.92
CA LEU A 43 -8.13 -1.11 -14.67
C LEU A 43 -8.60 -0.29 -15.88
N VAL A 44 -7.69 0.39 -16.56
CA VAL A 44 -8.04 1.21 -17.73
C VAL A 44 -8.69 0.36 -18.85
N PRO A 45 -8.16 -0.81 -19.21
CA PRO A 45 -8.79 -1.65 -20.23
C PRO A 45 -10.20 -2.11 -19.87
N VAL A 46 -10.48 -2.37 -18.59
CA VAL A 46 -11.84 -2.78 -18.15
C VAL A 46 -12.87 -1.69 -18.49
N VAL A 47 -12.55 -0.43 -18.20
CA VAL A 47 -13.46 0.71 -18.40
C VAL A 47 -13.66 1.02 -19.89
N PHE A 48 -12.65 0.80 -20.72
CA PHE A 48 -12.68 1.12 -22.16
C PHE A 48 -12.95 -0.08 -23.06
N SER A 49 -13.25 -1.27 -22.50
CA SER A 49 -13.57 -2.47 -23.26
C SER A 49 -15.07 -2.70 -23.40
N ASP A 50 -15.44 -3.58 -24.34
CA ASP A 50 -16.81 -4.07 -24.50
C ASP A 50 -17.33 -4.78 -23.21
N ASN A 51 -16.43 -5.25 -22.36
CA ASN A 51 -16.77 -5.83 -21.07
C ASN A 51 -17.43 -4.81 -20.13
N TRP A 52 -17.10 -3.51 -20.24
CA TRP A 52 -17.78 -2.47 -19.47
C TRP A 52 -19.28 -2.44 -19.76
N ALA A 53 -19.67 -2.45 -21.04
CA ALA A 53 -21.06 -2.50 -21.44
C ALA A 53 -21.75 -3.79 -20.96
N ALA A 54 -21.03 -4.92 -20.99
CA ALA A 54 -21.54 -6.20 -20.48
C ALA A 54 -21.79 -6.19 -18.97
N LEU A 55 -20.90 -5.57 -18.19
CA LEU A 55 -21.01 -5.48 -16.73
C LEU A 55 -22.05 -4.45 -16.26
N THR A 56 -22.30 -3.42 -17.07
CA THR A 56 -23.18 -2.28 -16.70
C THR A 56 -24.56 -2.33 -17.32
N SER A 57 -24.81 -3.21 -18.31
CA SER A 57 -26.11 -3.34 -18.98
C SER A 57 -27.05 -4.28 -18.23
N PRO A 58 -28.24 -3.83 -17.80
CA PRO A 58 -29.21 -4.67 -17.09
C PRO A 58 -29.71 -5.88 -17.85
N THR A 59 -29.53 -5.92 -19.17
CA THR A 59 -29.96 -7.03 -20.04
C THR A 59 -28.95 -8.18 -20.07
N ASN A 60 -27.76 -7.99 -19.51
CA ASN A 60 -26.70 -9.01 -19.53
C ASN A 60 -26.82 -9.94 -18.31
N PRO A 61 -26.66 -11.28 -18.47
CA PRO A 61 -26.68 -12.23 -17.35
C PRO A 61 -25.61 -11.99 -16.28
N GLY A 62 -24.50 -11.33 -16.63
CA GLY A 62 -23.41 -10.99 -15.70
C GLY A 62 -23.60 -9.64 -15.01
N TYR A 63 -24.72 -8.93 -15.27
CA TYR A 63 -24.98 -7.64 -14.66
C TYR A 63 -25.20 -7.74 -13.15
N HIS A 64 -24.54 -6.85 -12.43
CA HIS A 64 -24.85 -6.56 -11.03
C HIS A 64 -24.70 -5.06 -10.78
N SER A 65 -25.65 -4.46 -10.05
CA SER A 65 -25.68 -3.00 -9.83
C SER A 65 -24.43 -2.45 -9.11
N LEU A 66 -23.67 -3.29 -8.43
CA LEU A 66 -22.45 -2.92 -7.74
C LEU A 66 -21.19 -2.92 -8.62
N TRP A 67 -21.21 -3.52 -9.83
CA TRP A 67 -20.03 -3.56 -10.69
C TRP A 67 -19.53 -2.17 -11.09
N ALA A 68 -20.42 -1.33 -11.60
CA ALA A 68 -20.03 0.00 -12.04
C ALA A 68 -19.48 0.86 -10.91
N PRO A 69 -20.16 1.03 -9.76
CA PRO A 69 -19.61 1.82 -8.65
C PRO A 69 -18.31 1.22 -8.08
N LEU A 70 -18.15 -0.10 -8.06
CA LEU A 70 -16.94 -0.75 -7.57
C LEU A 70 -15.74 -0.44 -8.47
N VAL A 71 -15.84 -0.67 -9.78
CA VAL A 71 -14.75 -0.41 -10.73
C VAL A 71 -14.38 1.09 -10.76
N ILE A 72 -15.37 1.98 -10.67
CA ILE A 72 -15.10 3.42 -10.58
C ILE A 72 -14.39 3.77 -9.26
N ALA A 73 -14.83 3.22 -8.15
CA ALA A 73 -14.18 3.43 -6.85
C ALA A 73 -12.74 2.90 -6.84
N GLU A 74 -12.53 1.73 -7.45
CA GLU A 74 -11.21 1.12 -7.61
C GLU A 74 -10.28 1.99 -8.48
N LEU A 75 -10.78 2.50 -9.60
CA LEU A 75 -10.03 3.40 -10.48
C LEU A 75 -9.64 4.70 -9.77
N VAL A 76 -10.61 5.38 -9.14
CA VAL A 76 -10.38 6.64 -8.41
C VAL A 76 -9.46 6.41 -7.21
N GLY A 77 -9.69 5.33 -6.46
CA GLY A 77 -8.85 4.94 -5.33
C GLY A 77 -7.41 4.65 -5.75
N SER A 78 -7.21 3.87 -6.80
CA SER A 78 -5.88 3.53 -7.33
C SER A 78 -5.11 4.77 -7.79
N ILE A 79 -5.77 5.72 -8.47
CA ILE A 79 -5.16 7.00 -8.83
C ILE A 79 -4.78 7.78 -7.57
N GLY A 80 -5.66 7.83 -6.57
CA GLY A 80 -5.38 8.48 -5.29
C GLY A 80 -4.19 7.87 -4.57
N PHE A 81 -4.13 6.55 -4.45
CA PHE A 81 -3.00 5.84 -3.84
C PHE A 81 -1.70 6.02 -4.63
N PHE A 82 -1.77 6.04 -5.97
CA PHE A 82 -0.61 6.33 -6.81
C PHE A 82 -0.04 7.72 -6.51
N ILE A 83 -0.86 8.76 -6.50
CA ILE A 83 -0.42 10.12 -6.18
C ILE A 83 0.14 10.22 -4.76
N CYS A 84 -0.57 9.66 -3.76
CA CYS A 84 -0.12 9.62 -2.38
C CYS A 84 1.23 8.92 -2.23
N SER A 85 1.46 7.81 -2.94
CA SER A 85 2.71 7.08 -2.89
C SER A 85 3.89 7.91 -3.37
N ILE A 86 3.74 8.70 -4.44
CA ILE A 86 4.78 9.62 -4.93
C ILE A 86 5.10 10.67 -3.87
N VAL A 87 4.09 11.27 -3.26
CA VAL A 87 4.27 12.25 -2.18
C VAL A 87 5.05 11.62 -1.02
N ILE A 88 4.68 10.41 -0.61
CA ILE A 88 5.35 9.68 0.48
C ILE A 88 6.82 9.40 0.13
N VAL A 89 7.12 8.98 -1.09
CA VAL A 89 8.50 8.76 -1.57
C VAL A 89 9.33 10.04 -1.42
N ILE A 90 8.78 11.19 -1.84
CA ILE A 90 9.45 12.48 -1.72
C ILE A 90 9.74 12.83 -0.25
N PHE A 91 8.75 12.70 0.64
CA PHE A 91 8.91 12.97 2.07
C PHE A 91 9.89 12.01 2.73
N PHE A 92 9.89 10.74 2.33
CA PHE A 92 10.81 9.73 2.82
C PHE A 92 12.27 10.07 2.49
N PHE A 93 12.57 10.40 1.24
CA PHE A 93 13.95 10.75 0.85
C PHE A 93 14.39 12.11 1.38
N ARG A 94 13.46 13.03 1.60
CA ARG A 94 13.71 14.30 2.31
C ARG A 94 13.88 14.13 3.82
N ARG A 95 13.68 12.92 4.35
CA ARG A 95 13.74 12.60 5.80
C ARG A 95 12.83 13.49 6.64
N HIS A 96 11.67 13.86 6.08
CA HIS A 96 10.73 14.72 6.76
C HIS A 96 10.09 13.98 7.94
N HIS A 97 9.91 14.67 9.09
CA HIS A 97 9.34 14.07 10.31
C HIS A 97 7.93 13.48 10.14
N LEU A 98 7.18 13.92 9.13
CA LEU A 98 5.87 13.37 8.81
C LEU A 98 5.93 12.05 8.02
N ALA A 99 7.06 11.71 7.40
CA ALA A 99 7.16 10.53 6.55
C ALA A 99 6.72 9.23 7.25
N PRO A 100 7.16 8.91 8.48
CA PRO A 100 6.70 7.68 9.16
C PRO A 100 5.19 7.66 9.40
N LYS A 101 4.61 8.80 9.77
CA LYS A 101 3.15 8.91 10.00
C LYS A 101 2.36 8.73 8.70
N LEU A 102 2.84 9.35 7.61
CA LEU A 102 2.22 9.21 6.29
C LEU A 102 2.31 7.78 5.77
N ILE A 103 3.43 7.08 5.97
CA ILE A 103 3.59 5.69 5.60
C ILE A 103 2.61 4.80 6.37
N ILE A 104 2.50 4.97 7.68
CA ILE A 104 1.55 4.21 8.51
C ILE A 104 0.11 4.46 8.04
N ALA A 105 -0.29 5.72 7.89
CA ALA A 105 -1.63 6.10 7.45
C ALA A 105 -1.94 5.52 6.06
N PHE A 106 -0.99 5.60 5.13
CA PHE A 106 -1.08 5.04 3.80
C PHE A 106 -1.28 3.52 3.82
N MET A 107 -0.48 2.80 4.60
CA MET A 107 -0.58 1.34 4.70
C MET A 107 -1.93 0.90 5.29
N ILE A 108 -2.40 1.59 6.33
CA ILE A 108 -3.70 1.30 6.93
C ILE A 108 -4.83 1.61 5.94
N ALA A 109 -4.80 2.76 5.28
CA ALA A 109 -5.79 3.14 4.29
C ALA A 109 -5.83 2.15 3.11
N ASN A 110 -4.66 1.75 2.60
CA ASN A 110 -4.55 0.76 1.53
C ASN A 110 -5.06 -0.63 1.97
N MET A 111 -4.79 -1.05 3.21
CA MET A 111 -5.31 -2.31 3.75
C MET A 111 -6.83 -2.28 3.87
N ILE A 112 -7.42 -1.17 4.30
CA ILE A 112 -8.88 -0.99 4.36
C ILE A 112 -9.48 -1.02 2.96
N PHE A 113 -8.85 -0.34 2.00
CA PHE A 113 -9.32 -0.27 0.61
C PHE A 113 -9.32 -1.64 -0.06
N ILE A 114 -8.20 -2.36 -0.03
CA ILE A 114 -8.09 -3.72 -0.58
C ILE A 114 -8.98 -4.71 0.19
N GLY A 115 -9.13 -4.53 1.51
CA GLY A 115 -10.04 -5.34 2.32
C GLY A 115 -11.50 -5.13 1.92
N ALA A 116 -11.93 -3.89 1.71
CA ALA A 116 -13.28 -3.58 1.26
C ALA A 116 -13.56 -4.22 -0.11
N ASP A 117 -12.63 -4.08 -1.06
CA ASP A 117 -12.71 -4.70 -2.38
C ASP A 117 -12.82 -6.24 -2.27
N TYR A 118 -11.94 -6.87 -1.49
CA TYR A 118 -12.00 -8.31 -1.22
C TYR A 118 -13.37 -8.77 -0.70
N PHE A 119 -13.92 -8.06 0.30
CA PHE A 119 -15.21 -8.42 0.87
C PHE A 119 -16.36 -8.19 -0.10
N ILE A 120 -16.37 -7.07 -0.83
CA ILE A 120 -17.43 -6.78 -1.80
C ILE A 120 -17.45 -7.84 -2.92
N ILE A 121 -16.29 -8.16 -3.48
CA ILE A 121 -16.20 -9.16 -4.54
C ILE A 121 -16.64 -10.53 -4.05
N ASN A 122 -16.10 -11.01 -2.93
CA ASN A 122 -16.35 -12.39 -2.50
C ASN A 122 -17.74 -12.60 -1.87
N PHE A 123 -18.33 -11.59 -1.25
CA PHE A 123 -19.63 -11.78 -0.58
C PHE A 123 -20.83 -11.29 -1.39
N PHE A 124 -20.63 -10.33 -2.29
CA PHE A 124 -21.76 -9.72 -3.00
C PHE A 124 -21.76 -10.03 -4.51
N LEU A 125 -20.60 -10.14 -5.15
CA LEU A 125 -20.50 -10.28 -6.59
C LEU A 125 -20.28 -11.71 -7.06
N ILE A 126 -19.54 -12.52 -6.32
CA ILE A 126 -19.26 -13.91 -6.66
C ILE A 126 -20.21 -14.81 -5.87
N ASN A 127 -21.35 -15.14 -6.49
CA ASN A 127 -22.33 -16.10 -5.95
C ASN A 127 -21.91 -17.57 -6.16
N THR A 128 -20.63 -17.82 -6.45
CA THR A 128 -20.09 -19.15 -6.73
C THR A 128 -19.06 -19.52 -5.66
N ASN A 129 -19.00 -20.79 -5.29
CA ASN A 129 -18.03 -21.38 -4.37
C ASN A 129 -16.55 -21.26 -4.83
N SER A 130 -16.25 -20.43 -5.81
CA SER A 130 -14.92 -20.17 -6.33
C SER A 130 -14.39 -18.89 -5.70
N VAL A 131 -13.52 -19.04 -4.70
CA VAL A 131 -12.72 -17.95 -4.15
C VAL A 131 -11.85 -17.38 -5.27
N ASN A 132 -11.93 -16.06 -5.49
CA ASN A 132 -11.01 -15.39 -6.42
C ASN A 132 -9.60 -15.41 -5.79
N VAL A 133 -8.73 -16.28 -6.31
CA VAL A 133 -7.40 -16.54 -5.76
C VAL A 133 -6.55 -15.26 -5.82
N ASP A 134 -6.63 -14.50 -6.88
CA ASP A 134 -5.81 -13.30 -7.08
C ASP A 134 -6.17 -12.20 -6.07
N THR A 135 -7.46 -11.95 -5.86
CA THR A 135 -7.95 -10.99 -4.87
C THR A 135 -7.58 -11.42 -3.45
N THR A 136 -7.68 -12.72 -3.15
CA THR A 136 -7.31 -13.28 -1.84
C THR A 136 -5.82 -13.15 -1.58
N VAL A 137 -4.97 -13.47 -2.56
CA VAL A 137 -3.51 -13.33 -2.46
C VAL A 137 -3.12 -11.88 -2.24
N ASN A 138 -3.75 -10.96 -2.94
CA ASN A 138 -3.51 -9.52 -2.80
C ASN A 138 -3.87 -9.02 -1.40
N PHE A 139 -5.02 -9.42 -0.87
CA PHE A 139 -5.47 -9.09 0.47
C PHE A 139 -4.51 -9.64 1.54
N VAL A 140 -4.16 -10.94 1.48
CA VAL A 140 -3.23 -11.57 2.43
C VAL A 140 -1.86 -10.89 2.39
N ARG A 141 -1.32 -10.61 1.21
CA ARG A 141 -0.04 -9.90 1.04
C ARG A 141 -0.08 -8.52 1.70
N THR A 142 -1.16 -7.78 1.52
CA THR A 142 -1.33 -6.44 2.10
C THR A 142 -1.42 -6.49 3.62
N VAL A 143 -2.16 -7.45 4.18
CA VAL A 143 -2.27 -7.65 5.63
C VAL A 143 -0.92 -8.03 6.23
N VAL A 144 -0.19 -8.97 5.63
CA VAL A 144 1.15 -9.39 6.09
C VAL A 144 2.13 -8.22 6.04
N ALA A 145 2.14 -7.46 4.95
CA ALA A 145 2.98 -6.27 4.84
C ALA A 145 2.64 -5.24 5.94
N GLY A 146 1.35 -4.96 6.16
CA GLY A 146 0.90 -4.06 7.22
C GLY A 146 1.32 -4.53 8.61
N ALA A 147 1.14 -5.82 8.91
CA ALA A 147 1.51 -6.41 10.19
C ALA A 147 3.02 -6.32 10.51
N ILE A 148 3.87 -6.33 9.48
CA ILE A 148 5.33 -6.19 9.64
C ILE A 148 5.74 -4.72 9.72
N TRP A 149 5.30 -3.90 8.76
CA TRP A 149 5.83 -2.56 8.59
C TRP A 149 5.21 -1.52 9.51
N VAL A 150 3.91 -1.63 9.83
CA VAL A 150 3.26 -0.66 10.73
C VAL A 150 3.91 -0.67 12.12
N PRO A 151 4.09 -1.82 12.80
CA PRO A 151 4.81 -1.85 14.08
C PRO A 151 6.27 -1.39 13.94
N TYR A 152 6.94 -1.73 12.84
CA TYR A 152 8.30 -1.27 12.61
C TYR A 152 8.39 0.26 12.58
N PHE A 153 7.50 0.94 11.86
CA PHE A 153 7.48 2.42 11.82
C PHE A 153 7.06 3.05 13.15
N MET A 154 6.22 2.36 13.94
CA MET A 154 5.77 2.86 15.24
C MET A 154 6.84 2.75 16.34
N PHE A 155 7.60 1.66 16.37
CA PHE A 155 8.45 1.32 17.52
C PHE A 155 9.96 1.41 17.23
N SER A 156 10.38 1.61 15.98
CA SER A 156 11.79 1.61 15.63
C SER A 156 12.48 2.92 16.05
N LYS A 157 13.42 2.81 16.97
CA LYS A 157 14.32 3.91 17.34
C LYS A 157 15.11 4.46 16.14
N ARG A 158 15.38 3.60 15.14
CA ARG A 158 16.07 4.01 13.92
C ARG A 158 15.20 4.93 13.06
N VAL A 159 13.91 4.64 12.92
CA VAL A 159 12.96 5.51 12.23
C VAL A 159 12.90 6.87 12.92
N ALA A 160 12.72 6.90 14.24
CA ALA A 160 12.67 8.14 15.01
C ALA A 160 13.92 9.01 14.83
N ASN A 161 15.12 8.40 14.78
CA ASN A 161 16.37 9.12 14.63
C ASN A 161 16.73 9.51 13.19
N THR A 162 16.08 8.91 12.18
CA THR A 162 16.34 9.19 10.76
C THR A 162 15.46 10.32 10.22
N PHE A 163 14.23 10.42 10.71
CA PHE A 163 13.20 11.37 10.25
C PHE A 163 13.07 12.55 11.25
N THR A 164 14.05 13.44 11.25
CA THR A 164 14.16 14.54 12.23
C THR A 164 13.99 15.94 11.63
N ARG A 165 13.79 16.05 10.32
CA ARG A 165 13.66 17.35 9.60
C ARG A 165 12.21 17.72 9.33
#